data_3e589d5419be55cbefff75f4ce10b26b
#
_entry.id   3e589d5419be55cbefff75f4ce10b26b
#
_cell.length_a   1.000
_cell.length_b   1.000
_cell.length_c   1.000
_cell.angle_alpha   90.00
_cell.angle_beta   90.00
_cell.angle_gamma   90.00
#
_symmetry.space_group_name_H-M   'P 1'
#
loop_
_entity.id
_entity.type
_entity.pdbx_description
1 polymer ?
#
loop_
_entity_poly.entity_id
_entity_poly.type
_entity_poly.pdbx_seq_one_letter_code
_entity_poly.pdbx_strand_id
1 'polypeptide(L)'
;MKKFLAIMMALSMMLCAFAVAETASPVASPVASPVASPVADMVGDPADLPAIAAVLNGGSEVYVPSDKTNKTLQDALNDEFTEGAGYDSFAVLDVDGDGKLDVVLNVTVNGEVLGYLVLTSADEVICAYGFYYRAMIGLKEDGSFSFSSSAAESGVATFYKDENRDAQYNELAESKLDENENVVYFVNGEAADEDAFTAVINAQNEKADATFVPATAENLALYLTIE
;
A
#
# COMPACT_ATOMS: atom_id res chain seq x y z
N MET A 1 -46.13 32.79 -6.33
CA MET A 1 -46.65 33.34 -7.62
C MET A 1 -45.86 32.63 -8.73
N LYS A 2 -46.56 31.77 -9.39
CA LYS A 2 -46.78 31.69 -10.84
C LYS A 2 -45.50 31.49 -11.69
N LYS A 3 -45.33 30.29 -12.27
CA LYS A 3 -45.72 29.83 -13.62
C LYS A 3 -44.56 30.02 -14.61
N PHE A 4 -44.20 29.19 -15.59
CA PHE A 4 -44.76 28.20 -16.50
C PHE A 4 -43.59 27.48 -17.16
N LEU A 5 -43.51 26.17 -17.33
CA LEU A 5 -44.04 25.33 -18.41
C LEU A 5 -43.57 25.73 -19.83
N ALA A 6 -42.77 24.86 -20.47
CA ALA A 6 -42.87 24.62 -21.92
C ALA A 6 -42.27 23.24 -22.29
N ILE A 7 -43.20 22.40 -22.73
CA ILE A 7 -43.02 21.15 -23.46
C ILE A 7 -42.70 21.49 -24.92
N MET A 8 -41.73 20.78 -25.51
CA MET A 8 -41.70 20.60 -26.96
C MET A 8 -41.41 19.15 -27.32
N MET A 9 -42.45 18.46 -27.71
CA MET A 9 -42.41 17.23 -28.51
C MET A 9 -41.95 17.59 -29.93
N ALA A 10 -41.09 16.76 -30.47
CA ALA A 10 -40.95 16.62 -31.91
C ALA A 10 -40.82 15.13 -32.26
N LEU A 11 -41.89 14.65 -32.81
CA LEU A 11 -42.11 13.39 -33.47
C LEU A 11 -41.45 13.43 -34.85
N SER A 12 -40.60 12.46 -35.20
CA SER A 12 -40.23 12.23 -36.61
C SER A 12 -39.93 10.76 -36.88
N MET A 13 -40.88 10.14 -37.42
CA MET A 13 -41.02 9.18 -38.53
C MET A 13 -39.85 8.23 -38.85
N MET A 14 -40.16 7.03 -38.62
CA MET A 14 -40.01 5.75 -39.27
C MET A 14 -39.56 5.81 -40.73
N LEU A 15 -38.40 5.21 -41.00
CA LEU A 15 -38.08 4.69 -42.33
C LEU A 15 -37.50 3.28 -42.17
N CYS A 16 -38.30 2.29 -42.54
CA CYS A 16 -37.85 0.89 -42.64
C CYS A 16 -36.95 0.75 -43.88
N ALA A 17 -35.69 0.40 -43.64
CA ALA A 17 -34.81 -0.15 -44.66
C ALA A 17 -34.54 -1.62 -44.32
N PHE A 18 -35.03 -2.53 -45.14
CA PHE A 18 -34.70 -3.93 -45.09
C PHE A 18 -33.24 -4.08 -45.55
N ALA A 19 -32.32 -4.36 -44.64
CA ALA A 19 -30.99 -4.79 -44.97
C ALA A 19 -30.90 -6.31 -44.83
N VAL A 20 -30.49 -6.93 -45.93
CA VAL A 20 -30.22 -8.35 -46.08
C VAL A 20 -29.21 -8.81 -45.07
N ALA A 21 -29.52 -9.84 -44.29
CA ALA A 21 -28.59 -10.45 -43.35
C ALA A 21 -27.49 -11.15 -44.12
N GLU A 22 -26.33 -10.53 -44.20
CA GLU A 22 -25.08 -11.17 -44.56
C GLU A 22 -24.62 -11.97 -43.35
N THR A 23 -24.58 -13.31 -43.48
CA THR A 23 -24.06 -14.21 -42.44
C THR A 23 -22.56 -13.96 -42.31
N ALA A 24 -22.16 -13.05 -41.41
CA ALA A 24 -20.81 -12.90 -41.01
C ALA A 24 -20.36 -14.16 -40.22
N SER A 25 -19.40 -14.89 -40.77
CA SER A 25 -18.67 -15.93 -40.03
C SER A 25 -18.15 -15.35 -38.71
N PRO A 26 -18.20 -16.12 -37.60
CA PRO A 26 -17.65 -15.63 -36.34
C PRO A 26 -16.17 -15.35 -36.51
N VAL A 27 -15.80 -14.09 -36.51
CA VAL A 27 -14.40 -13.67 -36.37
C VAL A 27 -13.97 -14.14 -34.98
N ALA A 28 -13.04 -15.07 -34.96
CA ALA A 28 -12.42 -15.51 -33.70
C ALA A 28 -11.91 -14.25 -32.98
N SER A 29 -12.43 -13.97 -31.79
CA SER A 29 -11.90 -12.92 -30.93
C SER A 29 -10.38 -13.14 -30.78
N PRO A 30 -9.53 -12.12 -30.93
CA PRO A 30 -8.12 -12.26 -30.67
C PRO A 30 -7.98 -12.77 -29.23
N VAL A 31 -7.32 -13.91 -29.06
CA VAL A 31 -6.87 -14.39 -27.74
C VAL A 31 -5.96 -13.27 -27.23
N ALA A 32 -6.38 -12.59 -26.17
CA ALA A 32 -5.55 -11.60 -25.51
C ALA A 32 -4.23 -12.30 -25.14
N SER A 33 -3.13 -11.76 -25.60
CA SER A 33 -1.81 -12.21 -25.11
C SER A 33 -1.80 -12.08 -23.60
N PRO A 34 -1.24 -13.04 -22.86
CA PRO A 34 -1.11 -12.92 -21.42
C PRO A 34 -0.43 -11.58 -21.10
N VAL A 35 -1.06 -10.78 -20.26
CA VAL A 35 -0.46 -9.56 -19.72
C VAL A 35 0.68 -10.04 -18.84
N ALA A 36 1.92 -9.63 -19.13
CA ALA A 36 3.06 -9.96 -18.30
C ALA A 36 2.80 -9.45 -16.88
N SER A 37 3.15 -10.24 -15.87
CA SER A 37 3.02 -9.80 -14.48
C SER A 37 3.92 -8.59 -14.23
N PRO A 38 3.39 -7.50 -13.65
CA PRO A 38 4.20 -6.32 -13.34
C PRO A 38 5.30 -6.60 -12.30
N VAL A 39 5.20 -7.69 -11.57
CA VAL A 39 6.20 -8.14 -10.57
C VAL A 39 7.56 -8.46 -11.23
N ALA A 40 7.60 -8.83 -12.51
CA ALA A 40 8.85 -9.14 -13.21
C ALA A 40 9.82 -7.95 -13.29
N ASP A 41 9.31 -6.71 -13.19
CA ASP A 41 10.11 -5.49 -13.24
C ASP A 41 10.42 -4.91 -11.85
N MET A 42 9.93 -5.54 -10.77
CA MET A 42 10.17 -5.10 -9.39
C MET A 42 11.54 -5.56 -8.88
N VAL A 43 12.13 -4.76 -7.99
CA VAL A 43 13.40 -5.11 -7.33
C VAL A 43 13.09 -5.89 -6.06
N GLY A 44 13.45 -7.17 -6.04
CA GLY A 44 13.24 -8.07 -4.90
C GLY A 44 12.86 -9.48 -5.34
N ASP A 45 13.02 -10.46 -4.44
CA ASP A 45 12.61 -11.85 -4.64
C ASP A 45 11.11 -12.00 -4.39
N PRO A 46 10.30 -12.41 -5.38
CA PRO A 46 8.87 -12.57 -5.21
C PRO A 46 8.46 -13.89 -4.51
N ALA A 47 9.40 -14.72 -4.04
CA ALA A 47 9.14 -16.07 -3.58
C ALA A 47 8.03 -16.19 -2.51
N ASP A 48 7.87 -15.17 -1.66
CA ASP A 48 6.91 -15.18 -0.55
C ASP A 48 5.52 -14.63 -0.94
N LEU A 49 5.37 -14.00 -2.12
CA LEU A 49 4.09 -13.42 -2.57
C LEU A 49 2.93 -14.42 -2.60
N PRO A 50 3.10 -15.70 -3.01
CA PRO A 50 2.01 -16.67 -2.93
C PRO A 50 1.53 -16.96 -1.51
N ALA A 51 2.42 -16.93 -0.51
CA ALA A 51 2.04 -17.11 0.89
C ALA A 51 1.27 -15.89 1.41
N ILE A 52 1.69 -14.68 1.03
CA ILE A 52 0.95 -13.44 1.33
C ILE A 52 -0.41 -13.45 0.64
N ALA A 53 -0.49 -13.90 -0.62
CA ALA A 53 -1.77 -14.06 -1.32
C ALA A 53 -2.72 -15.01 -0.59
N ALA A 54 -2.22 -16.10 0.00
CA ALA A 54 -3.03 -17.03 0.80
C ALA A 54 -3.61 -16.32 2.05
N VAL A 55 -2.86 -15.47 2.72
CA VAL A 55 -3.34 -14.63 3.84
C VAL A 55 -4.45 -13.68 3.37
N LEU A 56 -4.22 -12.96 2.27
CA LEU A 56 -5.19 -11.99 1.73
C LEU A 56 -6.50 -12.62 1.29
N ASN A 57 -6.46 -13.88 0.83
CA ASN A 57 -7.63 -14.66 0.43
C ASN A 57 -8.28 -15.43 1.61
N GLY A 58 -7.81 -15.25 2.84
CA GLY A 58 -8.33 -15.92 4.03
C GLY A 58 -8.00 -17.43 4.09
N GLY A 59 -7.04 -17.91 3.29
CA GLY A 59 -6.57 -19.29 3.27
C GLY A 59 -5.51 -19.60 4.32
N SER A 60 -4.91 -18.58 4.93
CA SER A 60 -3.88 -18.70 5.96
C SER A 60 -4.02 -17.60 7.01
N GLU A 61 -3.52 -17.89 8.21
CA GLU A 61 -3.35 -16.89 9.26
C GLU A 61 -2.05 -16.10 9.06
N VAL A 62 -1.97 -14.94 9.70
CA VAL A 62 -0.81 -14.08 9.78
C VAL A 62 -0.32 -14.02 11.23
N TYR A 63 0.97 -14.00 11.44
CA TYR A 63 1.55 -13.76 12.76
C TYR A 63 1.58 -12.26 13.06
N VAL A 64 1.08 -11.85 14.22
CA VAL A 64 1.10 -10.46 14.70
C VAL A 64 2.14 -10.35 15.82
N PRO A 65 3.32 -9.74 15.55
CA PRO A 65 4.41 -9.71 16.52
C PRO A 65 4.10 -8.91 17.79
N SER A 66 3.27 -7.86 17.69
CA SER A 66 2.89 -7.01 18.82
C SER A 66 2.24 -7.78 19.97
N ASP A 67 1.50 -8.86 19.68
CA ASP A 67 0.87 -9.72 20.67
C ASP A 67 1.33 -11.19 20.62
N LYS A 68 2.24 -11.52 19.70
CA LYS A 68 2.87 -12.83 19.53
C LYS A 68 1.89 -13.97 19.24
N THR A 69 0.84 -13.67 18.46
CA THR A 69 -0.22 -14.65 18.09
C THR A 69 -0.44 -14.73 16.59
N ASN A 70 -0.96 -15.89 16.13
CA ASN A 70 -1.52 -16.01 14.79
C ASN A 70 -2.98 -15.58 14.78
N LYS A 71 -3.39 -14.87 13.74
CA LYS A 71 -4.73 -14.32 13.57
C LYS A 71 -5.18 -14.42 12.12
N THR A 72 -6.47 -14.33 11.89
CA THR A 72 -6.96 -14.00 10.55
C THR A 72 -6.51 -12.58 10.20
N LEU A 73 -6.39 -12.28 8.91
CA LEU A 73 -6.06 -10.91 8.47
C LEU A 73 -7.07 -9.89 9.02
N GLN A 74 -8.37 -10.24 9.07
CA GLN A 74 -9.39 -9.34 9.58
C GLN A 74 -9.21 -9.04 11.08
N ASP A 75 -8.85 -10.06 11.88
CA ASP A 75 -8.58 -9.85 13.31
C ASP A 75 -7.31 -9.00 13.50
N ALA A 76 -6.28 -9.24 12.70
CA ALA A 76 -5.06 -8.43 12.72
C ALA A 76 -5.35 -6.94 12.38
N LEU A 77 -6.17 -6.68 11.34
CA LEU A 77 -6.58 -5.32 10.99
C LEU A 77 -7.40 -4.66 12.12
N ASN A 78 -8.31 -5.40 12.75
CA ASN A 78 -9.11 -4.86 13.84
C ASN A 78 -8.27 -4.52 15.06
N ASP A 79 -7.30 -5.36 15.41
CA ASP A 79 -6.46 -5.20 16.60
C ASP A 79 -5.37 -4.14 16.41
N GLU A 80 -4.73 -4.11 15.22
CA GLU A 80 -3.69 -3.13 14.93
C GLU A 80 -4.27 -1.73 14.65
N PHE A 81 -5.53 -1.62 14.23
CA PHE A 81 -6.15 -0.33 13.89
C PHE A 81 -7.46 -0.11 14.65
N THR A 82 -8.58 -0.65 14.19
CA THR A 82 -9.88 -0.52 14.84
C THR A 82 -10.87 -1.54 14.28
N GLU A 83 -11.93 -1.83 15.02
CA GLU A 83 -13.04 -2.68 14.54
C GLU A 83 -13.61 -2.17 13.22
N GLY A 84 -13.73 -3.08 12.26
CA GLY A 84 -14.21 -2.78 10.90
C GLY A 84 -13.17 -2.16 9.98
N ALA A 85 -11.89 -2.13 10.38
CA ALA A 85 -10.81 -1.77 9.47
C ALA A 85 -10.74 -2.77 8.30
N GLY A 86 -10.47 -2.23 7.12
CA GLY A 86 -10.24 -2.98 5.89
C GLY A 86 -9.11 -2.35 5.10
N TYR A 87 -8.93 -2.73 3.84
CA TYR A 87 -7.97 -2.10 2.94
C TYR A 87 -8.60 -1.93 1.56
N ASP A 88 -8.19 -0.88 0.83
CA ASP A 88 -8.72 -0.55 -0.49
C ASP A 88 -7.68 -0.67 -1.61
N SER A 89 -6.41 -0.60 -1.25
CA SER A 89 -5.30 -0.66 -2.19
C SER A 89 -4.07 -1.30 -1.53
N PHE A 90 -3.10 -1.71 -2.35
CA PHE A 90 -1.86 -2.30 -1.89
C PHE A 90 -0.70 -1.91 -2.79
N ALA A 91 0.52 -1.94 -2.24
CA ALA A 91 1.77 -1.85 -2.96
C ALA A 91 2.59 -3.12 -2.75
N VAL A 92 3.45 -3.45 -3.72
CA VAL A 92 4.40 -4.57 -3.64
C VAL A 92 5.80 -3.99 -3.79
N LEU A 93 6.63 -4.13 -2.77
CA LEU A 93 8.03 -3.66 -2.75
C LEU A 93 8.78 -4.35 -1.60
N ASP A 94 10.11 -4.30 -1.64
CA ASP A 94 10.94 -4.69 -0.50
C ASP A 94 10.95 -3.52 0.51
N VAL A 95 10.08 -3.60 1.53
CA VAL A 95 9.88 -2.49 2.48
C VAL A 95 10.83 -2.56 3.66
N ASP A 96 11.32 -3.76 4.01
CA ASP A 96 12.17 -3.97 5.18
C ASP A 96 13.65 -4.23 4.83
N GLY A 97 14.00 -4.20 3.54
CA GLY A 97 15.37 -4.27 3.04
C GLY A 97 15.99 -5.67 3.12
N ASP A 98 15.16 -6.73 3.22
CA ASP A 98 15.66 -8.11 3.29
C ASP A 98 15.90 -8.76 1.90
N GLY A 99 15.58 -8.03 0.83
CA GLY A 99 15.73 -8.45 -0.56
C GLY A 99 14.54 -9.23 -1.10
N LYS A 100 13.46 -9.40 -0.34
CA LYS A 100 12.22 -10.05 -0.76
C LYS A 100 11.12 -9.01 -0.97
N LEU A 101 10.15 -9.37 -1.80
CA LEU A 101 8.99 -8.52 -2.00
C LEU A 101 7.95 -8.74 -0.90
N ASP A 102 7.52 -7.64 -0.31
CA ASP A 102 6.47 -7.53 0.69
C ASP A 102 5.20 -6.95 0.08
N VAL A 103 4.11 -6.97 0.85
CA VAL A 103 2.85 -6.32 0.49
C VAL A 103 2.48 -5.30 1.57
N VAL A 104 2.29 -4.06 1.16
CA VAL A 104 1.84 -2.97 2.02
C VAL A 104 0.38 -2.65 1.70
N LEU A 105 -0.51 -2.87 2.65
CA LEU A 105 -1.94 -2.58 2.53
C LEU A 105 -2.23 -1.15 2.99
N ASN A 106 -2.95 -0.37 2.18
CA ASN A 106 -3.51 0.90 2.60
C ASN A 106 -4.78 0.65 3.43
N VAL A 107 -4.68 0.81 4.74
CA VAL A 107 -5.75 0.46 5.68
C VAL A 107 -6.74 1.59 5.81
N THR A 108 -8.03 1.27 5.68
CA THR A 108 -9.12 2.24 5.73
C THR A 108 -10.26 1.77 6.63
N VAL A 109 -11.03 2.73 7.16
CA VAL A 109 -12.34 2.50 7.77
C VAL A 109 -13.32 3.54 7.27
N ASN A 110 -14.49 3.13 6.78
CA ASN A 110 -15.49 4.02 6.20
C ASN A 110 -14.95 4.95 5.09
N GLY A 111 -13.89 4.53 4.38
CA GLY A 111 -13.23 5.31 3.34
C GLY A 111 -12.20 6.33 3.84
N GLU A 112 -11.93 6.39 5.14
CA GLU A 112 -10.85 7.20 5.71
C GLU A 112 -9.60 6.34 5.92
N VAL A 113 -8.44 6.85 5.51
CA VAL A 113 -7.14 6.17 5.66
C VAL A 113 -6.71 6.20 7.13
N LEU A 114 -6.40 5.02 7.68
CA LEU A 114 -5.90 4.85 9.05
C LEU A 114 -4.37 4.66 9.11
N GLY A 115 -3.76 4.17 8.05
CA GLY A 115 -2.34 3.87 8.01
C GLY A 115 -2.03 2.71 7.06
N TYR A 116 -0.96 2.00 7.34
CA TYR A 116 -0.51 0.87 6.52
C TYR A 116 -0.36 -0.39 7.36
N LEU A 117 -0.72 -1.55 6.80
CA LEU A 117 -0.36 -2.85 7.31
C LEU A 117 0.68 -3.48 6.37
N VAL A 118 1.88 -3.73 6.88
CA VAL A 118 2.95 -4.39 6.14
C VAL A 118 2.85 -5.90 6.37
N LEU A 119 2.76 -6.67 5.28
CA LEU A 119 2.84 -8.12 5.28
C LEU A 119 4.20 -8.53 4.72
N THR A 120 5.05 -9.08 5.55
CA THR A 120 6.40 -9.53 5.20
C THR A 120 6.69 -10.90 5.75
N SER A 121 7.62 -11.62 5.15
CA SER A 121 8.02 -12.97 5.58
C SER A 121 9.17 -12.93 6.58
N ALA A 122 9.06 -13.72 7.64
CA ALA A 122 10.15 -14.00 8.57
C ALA A 122 10.16 -15.49 8.92
N ASP A 123 11.23 -16.22 8.58
CA ASP A 123 11.35 -17.67 8.82
C ASP A 123 10.16 -18.46 8.28
N GLU A 124 9.76 -18.21 7.04
CA GLU A 124 8.63 -18.85 6.35
C GLU A 124 7.24 -18.55 6.96
N VAL A 125 7.17 -17.60 7.89
CA VAL A 125 5.91 -17.13 8.50
C VAL A 125 5.61 -15.73 7.98
N ILE A 126 4.40 -15.49 7.52
CA ILE A 126 3.96 -14.14 7.15
C ILE A 126 3.59 -13.38 8.42
N CYS A 127 4.29 -12.28 8.64
CA CYS A 127 4.09 -11.35 9.75
C CYS A 127 3.32 -10.12 9.31
N ALA A 128 2.49 -9.56 10.19
CA ALA A 128 1.77 -8.31 9.97
C ALA A 128 2.24 -7.24 10.95
N TYR A 129 2.58 -6.05 10.42
CA TYR A 129 3.02 -4.90 11.19
C TYR A 129 2.14 -3.70 10.90
N GLY A 130 1.45 -3.19 11.92
CA GLY A 130 0.59 -2.04 11.81
C GLY A 130 1.37 -0.72 11.96
N PHE A 131 1.23 0.16 10.97
CA PHE A 131 1.75 1.53 11.00
C PHE A 131 0.57 2.49 11.00
N TYR A 132 0.14 2.89 12.20
CA TYR A 132 -0.98 3.80 12.34
C TYR A 132 -0.64 5.19 11.79
N TYR A 133 -1.64 5.99 11.55
CA TYR A 133 -1.55 7.36 11.06
C TYR A 133 -0.33 8.11 11.61
N ARG A 134 0.53 8.65 10.75
CA ARG A 134 1.79 9.34 11.04
C ARG A 134 2.99 8.46 11.41
N ALA A 135 2.82 7.18 11.69
CA ALA A 135 3.95 6.28 11.91
C ALA A 135 4.69 5.95 10.60
N MET A 136 3.95 5.89 9.48
CA MET A 136 4.51 5.75 8.14
C MET A 136 3.77 6.72 7.20
N ILE A 137 4.47 7.70 6.64
CA ILE A 137 3.92 8.75 5.78
C ILE A 137 4.72 8.77 4.48
N GLY A 138 4.04 8.76 3.32
CA GLY A 138 4.70 8.93 2.05
C GLY A 138 5.75 7.86 1.78
N LEU A 139 5.34 6.58 1.89
CA LEU A 139 6.20 5.43 1.59
C LEU A 139 6.78 5.56 0.19
N LYS A 140 8.08 5.35 0.08
CA LYS A 140 8.85 5.44 -1.18
C LYS A 140 9.13 4.06 -1.76
N GLU A 141 9.45 4.01 -3.05
CA GLU A 141 9.78 2.75 -3.75
C GLU A 141 10.99 2.02 -3.15
N ASP A 142 11.87 2.74 -2.44
CA ASP A 142 13.02 2.18 -1.73
C ASP A 142 12.73 1.74 -0.28
N GLY A 143 11.46 1.67 0.12
CA GLY A 143 11.03 1.26 1.46
C GLY A 143 11.16 2.36 2.52
N SER A 144 11.75 3.52 2.22
CA SER A 144 11.86 4.62 3.17
C SER A 144 10.55 5.40 3.28
N PHE A 145 10.32 6.00 4.45
CA PHE A 145 9.12 6.78 4.73
C PHE A 145 9.41 7.91 5.73
N SER A 146 8.54 8.90 5.76
CA SER A 146 8.54 9.93 6.80
C SER A 146 7.67 9.49 7.98
N PHE A 147 7.99 9.99 9.18
CA PHE A 147 7.18 9.79 10.37
C PHE A 147 7.03 11.10 11.15
N SER A 148 6.01 11.19 12.01
CA SER A 148 5.82 12.35 12.88
C SER A 148 4.99 11.99 14.10
N SER A 149 5.55 12.10 15.30
CA SER A 149 4.82 11.93 16.56
C SER A 149 4.27 13.25 17.08
N SER A 150 4.95 14.38 16.81
CA SER A 150 4.52 15.72 17.19
C SER A 150 4.99 16.78 16.17
N ALA A 151 4.76 18.06 16.46
CA ALA A 151 5.28 19.16 15.63
C ALA A 151 6.80 19.30 15.71
N ALA A 152 7.41 18.85 16.81
CA ALA A 152 8.84 18.91 17.04
C ALA A 152 9.56 17.57 16.84
N GLU A 153 8.80 16.49 16.71
CA GLU A 153 9.31 15.13 16.60
C GLU A 153 8.86 14.50 15.29
N SER A 154 9.77 14.45 14.34
CA SER A 154 9.53 13.94 13.00
C SER A 154 10.84 13.49 12.37
N GLY A 155 10.73 12.74 11.28
CA GLY A 155 11.93 12.28 10.59
C GLY A 155 11.65 11.44 9.36
N VAL A 156 12.71 10.77 8.94
CA VAL A 156 12.72 9.78 7.86
C VAL A 156 13.34 8.50 8.40
N ALA A 157 12.72 7.38 8.12
CA ALA A 157 13.19 6.08 8.55
C ALA A 157 13.02 5.02 7.46
N THR A 158 13.68 3.88 7.66
CA THR A 158 13.33 2.59 7.09
C THR A 158 12.88 1.65 8.19
N PHE A 159 12.04 0.70 7.83
CA PHE A 159 11.59 -0.37 8.71
C PHE A 159 12.48 -1.60 8.50
N TYR A 160 12.70 -2.38 9.55
CA TYR A 160 13.21 -3.75 9.46
C TYR A 160 12.69 -4.58 10.64
N LYS A 161 12.78 -5.89 10.53
CA LYS A 161 12.43 -6.84 11.60
C LYS A 161 13.69 -7.40 12.23
N ASP A 162 13.73 -7.46 13.56
CA ASP A 162 14.84 -8.09 14.27
C ASP A 162 14.72 -9.63 14.33
N GLU A 163 15.65 -10.29 14.99
CA GLU A 163 15.67 -11.75 15.16
C GLU A 163 14.47 -12.31 15.95
N ASN A 164 13.78 -11.46 16.73
CA ASN A 164 12.57 -11.82 17.46
C ASN A 164 11.29 -11.53 16.66
N ARG A 165 11.44 -11.02 15.42
CA ARG A 165 10.36 -10.50 14.56
C ARG A 165 9.72 -9.23 15.09
N ASP A 166 10.37 -8.50 16.02
CA ASP A 166 9.88 -7.22 16.48
C ASP A 166 10.22 -6.13 15.47
N ALA A 167 9.29 -5.18 15.26
CA ALA A 167 9.48 -4.05 14.37
C ALA A 167 10.59 -3.13 14.89
N GLN A 168 11.52 -2.79 14.03
CA GLN A 168 12.63 -1.88 14.31
C GLN A 168 12.68 -0.79 13.24
N TYR A 169 13.27 0.34 13.58
CA TYR A 169 13.44 1.47 12.69
C TYR A 169 14.90 1.86 12.59
N ASN A 170 15.33 2.16 11.38
CA ASN A 170 16.61 2.81 11.14
C ASN A 170 16.31 4.25 10.77
N GLU A 171 16.52 5.17 11.72
CA GLU A 171 16.25 6.59 11.57
C GLU A 171 17.36 7.23 10.74
N LEU A 172 17.03 7.61 9.50
CA LEU A 172 17.92 8.30 8.58
C LEU A 172 18.06 9.78 8.96
N ALA A 173 16.99 10.36 9.46
CA ALA A 173 16.98 11.69 10.07
C ALA A 173 15.87 11.77 11.11
N GLU A 174 16.14 12.45 12.23
CA GLU A 174 15.19 12.63 13.33
C GLU A 174 15.32 14.04 13.91
N SER A 175 14.17 14.68 14.19
CA SER A 175 14.10 15.83 15.09
C SER A 175 13.36 15.40 16.36
N LYS A 176 13.83 15.85 17.53
CA LYS A 176 13.17 15.60 18.81
C LYS A 176 13.47 16.70 19.82
N LEU A 177 12.76 16.71 20.93
CA LEU A 177 13.02 17.61 22.05
C LEU A 177 14.13 17.08 22.96
N ASP A 178 15.04 17.96 23.37
CA ASP A 178 16.00 17.69 24.46
C ASP A 178 15.32 17.85 25.85
N GLU A 179 16.08 17.63 26.91
CA GLU A 179 15.61 17.79 28.31
C GLU A 179 15.18 19.22 28.66
N ASN A 180 15.55 20.22 27.85
CA ASN A 180 15.20 21.63 28.01
C ASN A 180 14.12 22.11 27.04
N GLU A 181 13.43 21.15 26.34
CA GLU A 181 12.39 21.42 25.35
C GLU A 181 12.92 22.14 24.07
N ASN A 182 14.23 22.09 23.80
CA ASN A 182 14.76 22.59 22.53
C ASN A 182 14.70 21.49 21.47
N VAL A 183 14.39 21.85 20.22
CA VAL A 183 14.48 20.93 19.11
C VAL A 183 15.96 20.63 18.81
N VAL A 184 16.30 19.36 18.78
CA VAL A 184 17.62 18.84 18.38
C VAL A 184 17.46 17.90 17.19
N TYR A 185 18.49 17.85 16.36
CA TYR A 185 18.46 17.10 15.11
C TYR A 185 19.52 16.02 15.09
N PHE A 186 19.19 14.91 14.44
CA PHE A 186 20.08 13.78 14.22
C PHE A 186 20.01 13.35 12.76
N VAL A 187 21.14 12.91 12.21
CA VAL A 187 21.24 12.29 10.90
C VAL A 187 22.05 11.00 11.07
N ASN A 188 21.47 9.85 10.68
CA ASN A 188 22.04 8.52 10.89
C ASN A 188 22.45 8.26 12.35
N GLY A 189 21.66 8.73 13.31
CA GLY A 189 21.91 8.59 14.73
C GLY A 189 22.96 9.53 15.32
N GLU A 190 23.64 10.35 14.52
CA GLU A 190 24.62 11.35 14.98
C GLU A 190 23.98 12.74 15.09
N ALA A 191 24.37 13.51 16.10
CA ALA A 191 23.89 14.87 16.27
C ALA A 191 24.25 15.75 15.05
N ALA A 192 23.27 16.48 14.56
CA ALA A 192 23.37 17.28 13.35
C ALA A 192 22.78 18.69 13.56
N ASP A 193 22.99 19.59 12.61
CA ASP A 193 22.30 20.86 12.55
C ASP A 193 21.00 20.76 11.73
N GLU A 194 20.18 21.79 11.79
CA GLU A 194 18.90 21.87 11.07
C GLU A 194 19.10 21.79 9.53
N ASP A 195 20.20 22.32 9.01
CA ASP A 195 20.47 22.32 7.57
C ASP A 195 20.73 20.89 7.08
N ALA A 196 21.52 20.10 7.83
CA ALA A 196 21.80 18.68 7.51
C ALA A 196 20.52 17.82 7.61
N PHE A 197 19.71 18.01 8.67
CA PHE A 197 18.42 17.37 8.81
C PHE A 197 17.48 17.70 7.63
N THR A 198 17.34 19.00 7.32
CA THR A 198 16.50 19.47 6.23
C THR A 198 16.93 18.93 4.87
N ALA A 199 18.23 18.75 4.65
CA ALA A 199 18.74 18.17 3.42
C ALA A 199 18.25 16.70 3.23
N VAL A 200 18.21 15.90 4.32
CA VAL A 200 17.67 14.52 4.25
C VAL A 200 16.16 14.51 3.97
N ILE A 201 15.40 15.42 4.64
CA ILE A 201 13.95 15.55 4.38
C ILE A 201 13.68 15.93 2.93
N ASN A 202 14.45 16.88 2.37
CA ASN A 202 14.29 17.27 0.97
C ASN A 202 14.63 16.13 0.01
N ALA A 203 15.72 15.40 0.27
CA ALA A 203 16.09 14.23 -0.54
C ALA A 203 15.01 13.13 -0.47
N GLN A 204 14.39 12.91 0.70
CA GLN A 204 13.26 12.00 0.84
C GLN A 204 12.06 12.41 -0.01
N ASN A 205 11.73 13.71 -0.02
CA ASN A 205 10.60 14.21 -0.80
C ASN A 205 10.79 14.08 -2.33
N GLU A 206 12.04 14.05 -2.80
CA GLU A 206 12.37 13.89 -4.23
C GLU A 206 12.31 12.44 -4.72
N LYS A 207 12.29 11.45 -3.80
CA LYS A 207 12.18 10.03 -4.18
C LYS A 207 10.81 9.71 -4.77
N ALA A 208 10.78 8.68 -5.65
CA ALA A 208 9.53 8.15 -6.18
C ALA A 208 8.66 7.55 -5.07
N ASP A 209 7.37 7.85 -5.10
CA ASP A 209 6.40 7.28 -4.16
C ASP A 209 6.11 5.82 -4.53
N ALA A 210 5.90 4.97 -3.52
CA ALA A 210 5.41 3.61 -3.73
C ALA A 210 4.08 3.62 -4.49
N THR A 211 3.97 2.74 -5.48
CA THR A 211 2.78 2.66 -6.33
C THR A 211 1.74 1.75 -5.70
N PHE A 212 0.64 2.33 -5.24
CA PHE A 212 -0.52 1.59 -4.75
C PHE A 212 -1.52 1.31 -5.85
N VAL A 213 -1.95 0.06 -5.95
CA VAL A 213 -2.99 -0.40 -6.89
C VAL A 213 -4.25 -0.82 -6.13
N PRO A 214 -5.46 -0.64 -6.70
CA PRO A 214 -6.71 -1.06 -6.05
C PRO A 214 -6.69 -2.56 -5.70
N ALA A 215 -7.18 -2.91 -4.50
CA ALA A 215 -7.20 -4.29 -4.00
C ALA A 215 -8.36 -5.10 -4.61
N THR A 216 -8.40 -5.19 -5.94
CA THR A 216 -9.35 -6.03 -6.68
C THR A 216 -8.84 -7.45 -6.81
N ALA A 217 -9.75 -8.43 -6.97
CA ALA A 217 -9.35 -9.82 -7.21
C ALA A 217 -8.42 -9.98 -8.44
N GLU A 218 -8.62 -9.15 -9.48
CA GLU A 218 -7.78 -9.13 -10.67
C GLU A 218 -6.36 -8.65 -10.35
N ASN A 219 -6.23 -7.53 -9.63
CA ASN A 219 -4.91 -7.00 -9.26
C ASN A 219 -4.19 -7.92 -8.27
N LEU A 220 -4.91 -8.48 -7.27
CA LEU A 220 -4.31 -9.45 -6.35
C LEU A 220 -3.76 -10.67 -7.11
N ALA A 221 -4.51 -11.20 -8.07
CA ALA A 221 -4.02 -12.31 -8.90
C ALA A 221 -2.83 -11.89 -9.78
N LEU A 222 -2.86 -10.68 -10.38
CA LEU A 222 -1.82 -10.19 -11.27
C LEU A 222 -0.49 -9.93 -10.56
N TYR A 223 -0.53 -9.39 -9.34
CA TYR A 223 0.66 -8.97 -8.59
C TYR A 223 1.20 -10.02 -7.63
N LEU A 224 0.38 -10.99 -7.18
CA LEU A 224 0.77 -11.91 -6.12
C LEU A 224 0.85 -13.38 -6.57
N THR A 225 0.58 -13.69 -7.84
CA THR A 225 0.75 -15.03 -8.39
C THR A 225 2.02 -15.06 -9.25
N ILE A 226 2.96 -15.93 -8.89
CA ILE A 226 4.16 -16.20 -9.69
C ILE A 226 3.78 -17.33 -10.66
N GLU A 227 3.91 -17.10 -11.96
CA GLU A 227 3.78 -18.15 -12.99
C GLU A 227 5.11 -18.94 -13.18
#